data_eafa0bd4ff3a0fdca6b7435fee440d64
#
_entry.id   eafa0bd4ff3a0fdca6b7435fee440d64
#
_cell.length_a   1.000
_cell.length_b   1.000
_cell.length_c   1.000
_cell.angle_alpha   90.00
_cell.angle_beta   90.00
_cell.angle_gamma   90.00
#
_symmetry.space_group_name_H-M   'P 1'
#
loop_
_entity.id
_entity.type
_entity.pdbx_description
1 polymer ?
#
loop_
_entity_poly.entity_id
_entity_poly.type
_entity_poly.pdbx_seq_one_letter_code
_entity_poly.pdbx_strand_id
1 'polypeptide(L)'
;MNAMTIRALLLTAVSIGAMAAHGQGEEYVIQGVFNPTLADAQKKDLRPLPIDTILPERPVSFDVIPVKASIPAKVDSLTAARLNVVQPQQKLYKGFVKAGFGLYTTPLGELYFDQARSRDNAWGLHVKHMSSAGGIKDVGPSRYSFNSVDGYYTQFLRNHEVGGRLMYDRRRVSHYGYDATDSVEALIANTVDVSEDARKQYYNDIGFAARVRSLYKDSTLIAHDVGLEVHAYSNLSGSKETNMRLTADLSKAEQGDRLGLGVLIDNNAYRGEMRNGLFGEVRSASLGDQRTNGTLIGLTPSITRQGDRYFVRIGACLYIDAQGKTSFHFFPRAFASYSLFDDILVPYLGIEGERRRNSFRSLTRENPWLIARPALQNSSQLYDVYGGLRGNFSSRVGFDVRASISATEDKPLYVSAPNGFFGDQMAVVYDRVGVFNLSGEISYRMDEVVRFHGRIDISQYDTDGEPEPWNLPPYQLAIGATYSLQNKLIASLEAQFLGARKAG
;
A
#
# COMPACT_ATOMS: atom_id res chain seq x y z
N MET A 1 -18.41 4.35 -24.07
CA MET A 1 -17.42 5.06 -24.95
C MET A 1 -16.86 4.05 -25.94
N ASN A 2 -17.02 4.28 -27.25
CA ASN A 2 -16.66 3.28 -28.26
C ASN A 2 -15.13 3.04 -28.30
N ALA A 3 -14.71 1.82 -28.65
CA ALA A 3 -13.30 1.44 -28.82
C ALA A 3 -12.47 2.42 -29.68
N MET A 4 -13.13 3.25 -30.46
CA MET A 4 -12.55 4.30 -31.28
C MET A 4 -12.06 5.51 -30.45
N THR A 5 -12.72 5.82 -29.33
CA THR A 5 -12.34 6.93 -28.42
C THR A 5 -11.14 6.56 -27.56
N ILE A 6 -11.00 5.28 -27.18
CA ILE A 6 -9.82 4.78 -26.43
C ILE A 6 -8.58 4.77 -27.32
N ARG A 7 -8.74 4.40 -28.60
CA ARG A 7 -7.65 4.48 -29.58
C ARG A 7 -7.20 5.91 -29.88
N ALA A 8 -8.13 6.87 -29.88
CA ALA A 8 -7.81 8.29 -30.05
C ALA A 8 -7.05 8.86 -28.84
N LEU A 9 -7.41 8.46 -27.62
CA LEU A 9 -6.73 8.87 -26.39
C LEU A 9 -5.33 8.25 -26.26
N LEU A 10 -5.15 7.00 -26.68
CA LEU A 10 -3.83 6.35 -26.75
C LEU A 10 -2.92 7.01 -27.79
N LEU A 11 -3.46 7.39 -28.95
CA LEU A 11 -2.70 8.11 -29.97
C LEU A 11 -2.33 9.53 -29.53
N THR A 12 -3.19 10.22 -28.78
CA THR A 12 -2.87 11.54 -28.22
C THR A 12 -1.86 11.46 -27.08
N ALA A 13 -1.91 10.44 -26.22
CA ALA A 13 -0.90 10.24 -25.18
C ALA A 13 0.48 9.91 -25.75
N VAL A 14 0.53 9.11 -26.83
CA VAL A 14 1.77 8.79 -27.54
C VAL A 14 2.29 10.01 -28.32
N SER A 15 1.42 10.84 -28.89
CA SER A 15 1.84 12.05 -29.61
C SER A 15 2.31 13.17 -28.67
N ILE A 16 1.77 13.28 -27.46
CA ILE A 16 2.27 14.21 -26.43
C ILE A 16 3.65 13.75 -25.94
N GLY A 17 3.89 12.45 -25.79
CA GLY A 17 5.20 11.90 -25.47
C GLY A 17 6.24 12.11 -26.58
N ALA A 18 5.83 12.08 -27.86
CA ALA A 18 6.70 12.31 -29.01
C ALA A 18 7.03 13.80 -29.24
N MET A 19 6.14 14.71 -28.85
CA MET A 19 6.42 16.16 -28.93
C MET A 19 7.38 16.65 -27.83
N ALA A 20 7.46 15.97 -26.70
CA ALA A 20 8.44 16.30 -25.67
C ALA A 20 9.88 15.88 -26.00
N ALA A 21 10.08 15.06 -27.06
CA ALA A 21 11.41 14.59 -27.49
C ALA A 21 12.15 15.54 -28.42
N HIS A 22 11.58 16.70 -28.80
CA HIS A 22 12.22 17.73 -29.65
C HIS A 22 12.58 18.99 -28.86
N GLY A 23 12.97 18.85 -27.60
CA GLY A 23 13.62 19.91 -26.86
C GLY A 23 15.03 20.13 -27.40
N GLN A 24 15.24 21.20 -28.15
CA GLN A 24 16.57 21.69 -28.52
C GLN A 24 17.36 21.91 -27.23
N GLY A 25 18.53 21.28 -27.14
CA GLY A 25 19.48 21.50 -26.07
C GLY A 25 19.97 22.93 -26.06
N GLU A 26 19.43 23.76 -25.22
CA GLU A 26 20.14 24.94 -24.76
C GLU A 26 21.05 24.46 -23.60
N GLU A 27 22.34 24.52 -23.89
CA GLU A 27 23.41 24.29 -22.93
C GLU A 27 23.35 25.42 -21.90
N TYR A 28 22.64 25.19 -20.79
CA TYR A 28 22.71 26.08 -19.63
C TYR A 28 24.02 25.83 -18.91
N VAL A 29 25.03 26.63 -19.23
CA VAL A 29 26.22 26.78 -18.40
C VAL A 29 25.78 27.49 -17.11
N ILE A 30 25.53 26.76 -16.06
CA ILE A 30 25.38 27.33 -14.71
C ILE A 30 26.78 27.74 -14.28
N GLN A 31 27.16 28.97 -14.54
CA GLN A 31 28.29 29.57 -13.87
C GLN A 31 27.89 29.82 -12.43
N GLY A 32 28.23 28.88 -11.57
CA GLY A 32 28.23 29.11 -10.12
C GLY A 32 29.19 30.26 -9.85
N VAL A 33 28.68 31.42 -9.48
CA VAL A 33 29.48 32.50 -8.97
C VAL A 33 30.05 32.05 -7.63
N PHE A 34 31.21 31.42 -7.70
CA PHE A 34 32.04 31.22 -6.50
C PHE A 34 32.57 32.58 -6.10
N ASN A 35 32.00 33.20 -5.08
CA ASN A 35 32.54 34.37 -4.43
C ASN A 35 33.50 33.90 -3.31
N PRO A 36 34.82 33.80 -3.59
CA PRO A 36 35.78 33.56 -2.54
C PRO A 36 35.88 34.85 -1.70
N THR A 37 35.46 34.80 -0.48
CA THR A 37 35.82 35.83 0.50
C THR A 37 37.30 35.66 0.83
N LEU A 38 38.13 36.50 0.21
CA LEU A 38 39.51 36.64 0.61
C LEU A 38 39.52 37.31 2.01
N ALA A 39 40.06 36.59 2.99
CA ALA A 39 40.41 37.20 4.25
C ALA A 39 41.45 38.30 3.97
N ASP A 40 41.27 39.46 4.59
CA ASP A 40 42.22 40.61 4.52
C ASP A 40 43.61 40.13 4.93
N ALA A 41 44.43 39.84 3.92
CA ALA A 41 45.88 39.64 4.14
C ALA A 41 46.55 40.99 4.13
N GLN A 42 46.91 41.48 5.30
CA GLN A 42 47.77 42.67 5.43
C GLN A 42 49.14 42.34 4.83
N LYS A 43 49.45 42.99 3.70
CA LYS A 43 50.74 42.94 3.06
C LYS A 43 51.76 43.59 3.96
N LYS A 44 52.61 42.79 4.60
CA LYS A 44 53.73 43.30 5.38
C LYS A 44 54.81 43.81 4.39
N ASP A 45 54.96 45.12 4.26
CA ASP A 45 55.97 45.78 3.43
C ASP A 45 57.33 45.60 4.10
N LEU A 46 58.02 44.53 3.70
CA LEU A 46 59.43 44.33 4.02
C LEU A 46 60.25 45.01 2.92
N ARG A 47 60.68 46.25 3.15
CA ARG A 47 61.65 46.86 2.26
C ARG A 47 63.04 46.31 2.64
N PRO A 48 63.70 45.57 1.70
CA PRO A 48 65.10 45.20 1.94
C PRO A 48 65.95 46.40 1.87
N LEU A 49 66.71 46.68 2.96
CA LEU A 49 67.83 47.66 2.91
C LEU A 49 68.93 47.06 2.03
N PRO A 50 69.36 47.73 1.00
CA PRO A 50 70.51 47.29 0.23
C PRO A 50 71.79 47.43 1.06
N ILE A 51 72.37 46.37 1.51
CA ILE A 51 73.74 46.31 2.01
C ILE A 51 74.57 45.86 0.83
N ASP A 52 75.24 46.87 0.22
CA ASP A 52 76.17 46.64 -0.86
C ASP A 52 77.53 46.22 -0.23
N THR A 53 77.78 44.92 -0.23
CA THR A 53 79.06 44.33 0.09
C THR A 53 79.54 43.54 -1.12
N ILE A 54 80.38 44.20 -1.94
CA ILE A 54 81.09 43.51 -3.03
C ILE A 54 82.09 42.54 -2.39
N LEU A 55 81.78 41.29 -2.33
CA LEU A 55 82.73 40.25 -2.05
C LEU A 55 83.33 39.72 -3.37
N PRO A 56 84.65 39.57 -3.47
CA PRO A 56 85.31 39.07 -4.63
C PRO A 56 84.87 37.61 -4.92
N GLU A 57 84.39 37.37 -6.09
CA GLU A 57 84.01 36.01 -6.57
C GLU A 57 85.26 35.13 -6.61
N ARG A 58 85.28 34.09 -5.80
CA ARG A 58 86.18 32.97 -6.00
C ARG A 58 85.56 32.04 -6.99
N PRO A 59 86.22 31.66 -8.08
CA PRO A 59 85.72 30.64 -8.98
C PRO A 59 85.69 29.28 -8.20
N VAL A 60 84.49 28.85 -7.88
CA VAL A 60 84.31 27.53 -7.30
C VAL A 60 83.96 26.57 -8.44
N SER A 61 84.85 25.68 -8.75
CA SER A 61 84.62 24.55 -9.65
C SER A 61 83.87 23.49 -8.88
N PHE A 62 82.69 23.15 -9.28
CA PHE A 62 81.91 22.01 -8.75
C PHE A 62 82.07 20.83 -9.69
N ASP A 63 82.72 19.79 -9.28
CA ASP A 63 82.65 18.49 -9.92
C ASP A 63 81.27 17.88 -9.59
N VAL A 64 80.41 17.88 -10.56
CA VAL A 64 79.08 17.24 -10.46
C VAL A 64 79.30 15.73 -10.54
N ILE A 65 79.37 15.05 -9.44
CA ILE A 65 79.30 13.60 -9.37
C ILE A 65 77.87 13.17 -9.68
N PRO A 66 77.57 12.46 -10.79
CA PRO A 66 76.21 12.04 -11.05
C PRO A 66 75.85 10.86 -10.10
N VAL A 67 75.35 11.15 -8.94
CA VAL A 67 74.77 10.15 -8.06
C VAL A 67 73.33 9.92 -8.51
N LYS A 68 73.06 8.76 -9.09
CA LYS A 68 71.66 8.28 -9.31
C LYS A 68 71.07 7.96 -7.94
N ALA A 69 70.49 8.95 -7.25
CA ALA A 69 69.68 8.69 -6.07
C ALA A 69 68.27 8.29 -6.51
N SER A 70 67.98 7.02 -6.51
CA SER A 70 66.61 6.49 -6.57
C SER A 70 66.03 6.64 -5.18
N ILE A 71 65.21 7.69 -4.99
CA ILE A 71 64.40 7.83 -3.79
C ILE A 71 63.14 7.00 -4.04
N PRO A 72 62.94 5.84 -3.37
CA PRO A 72 61.63 5.19 -3.43
C PRO A 72 60.63 6.10 -2.73
N ALA A 73 59.82 6.80 -3.51
CA ALA A 73 58.69 7.54 -2.98
C ALA A 73 57.71 6.50 -2.37
N LYS A 74 57.85 6.27 -1.07
CA LYS A 74 56.87 5.54 -0.30
C LYS A 74 55.69 6.46 -0.17
N VAL A 75 54.71 6.32 -1.10
CA VAL A 75 53.42 6.96 -0.93
C VAL A 75 52.76 6.22 0.23
N ASP A 76 52.79 6.79 1.41
CA ASP A 76 51.95 6.33 2.51
C ASP A 76 50.47 6.47 2.04
N SER A 77 49.88 5.33 1.74
CA SER A 77 48.44 5.31 1.46
C SER A 77 47.71 5.80 2.71
N LEU A 78 47.14 6.99 2.64
CA LEU A 78 46.25 7.49 3.66
C LEU A 78 45.08 6.50 3.75
N THR A 79 45.02 5.69 4.80
CA THR A 79 43.83 4.92 5.12
C THR A 79 42.70 5.90 5.32
N ALA A 80 41.63 5.72 4.54
CA ALA A 80 40.44 6.54 4.66
C ALA A 80 40.00 6.59 6.14
N ALA A 81 39.93 7.78 6.70
CA ALA A 81 39.46 7.97 8.07
C ALA A 81 38.04 7.41 8.16
N ARG A 82 37.87 6.30 8.85
CA ARG A 82 36.53 5.79 9.19
C ARG A 82 35.95 6.72 10.24
N LEU A 83 35.09 7.61 9.79
CA LEU A 83 34.27 8.41 10.68
C LEU A 83 33.36 7.46 11.45
N ASN A 84 33.71 7.15 12.67
CA ASN A 84 32.86 6.34 13.56
C ASN A 84 31.79 7.26 14.14
N VAL A 85 30.82 7.68 13.30
CA VAL A 85 29.66 8.42 13.77
C VAL A 85 28.81 7.46 14.57
N VAL A 86 28.95 7.51 15.87
CA VAL A 86 27.99 6.88 16.78
C VAL A 86 26.66 7.60 16.56
N GLN A 87 25.84 7.08 15.68
CA GLN A 87 24.47 7.58 15.54
C GLN A 87 23.77 7.36 16.89
N PRO A 88 23.31 8.42 17.56
CA PRO A 88 22.57 8.26 18.80
C PRO A 88 21.36 7.39 18.51
N GLN A 89 21.25 6.26 19.18
CA GLN A 89 20.11 5.37 19.02
C GLN A 89 18.85 6.13 19.41
N GLN A 90 17.92 6.30 18.48
CA GLN A 90 16.63 6.90 18.77
C GLN A 90 15.95 6.15 19.90
N LYS A 91 15.44 6.89 20.88
CA LYS A 91 14.65 6.33 21.97
C LYS A 91 13.35 5.76 21.42
N LEU A 92 13.16 4.45 21.47
CA LEU A 92 11.91 3.81 21.12
C LEU A 92 11.00 3.77 22.35
N TYR A 93 9.75 4.14 22.15
CA TYR A 93 8.73 4.03 23.17
C TYR A 93 8.11 2.64 23.09
N LYS A 94 7.86 2.02 24.25
CA LYS A 94 7.25 0.68 24.32
C LYS A 94 5.73 0.72 24.21
N GLY A 95 5.13 1.86 24.42
CA GLY A 95 3.68 2.02 24.38
C GLY A 95 3.29 3.29 23.63
N PHE A 96 2.16 3.20 22.94
CA PHE A 96 1.53 4.32 22.26
C PHE A 96 0.02 4.26 22.51
N VAL A 97 -0.57 5.37 22.93
CA VAL A 97 -2.00 5.50 23.14
C VAL A 97 -2.51 6.60 22.19
N LYS A 98 -3.58 6.28 21.46
CA LYS A 98 -4.32 7.23 20.64
C LYS A 98 -5.75 7.29 21.15
N ALA A 99 -6.25 8.49 21.39
CA ALA A 99 -7.63 8.74 21.76
C ALA A 99 -8.21 9.82 20.83
N GLY A 100 -9.47 9.66 20.48
CA GLY A 100 -10.17 10.59 19.62
C GLY A 100 -11.66 10.62 19.93
N PHE A 101 -12.32 11.69 19.50
CA PHE A 101 -13.75 11.86 19.60
C PHE A 101 -14.28 12.53 18.34
N GLY A 102 -15.40 12.04 17.81
CA GLY A 102 -16.01 12.53 16.60
C GLY A 102 -17.46 12.90 16.76
N LEU A 103 -18.05 13.42 15.69
CA LEU A 103 -19.49 13.70 15.61
C LEU A 103 -20.30 12.42 15.86
N TYR A 104 -21.57 12.58 16.24
CA TYR A 104 -22.48 11.48 16.60
C TYR A 104 -21.96 10.62 17.76
N THR A 105 -21.26 11.25 18.72
CA THR A 105 -20.67 10.58 19.87
C THR A 105 -19.81 9.38 19.42
N THR A 106 -18.74 9.69 18.65
CA THR A 106 -17.84 8.69 18.09
C THR A 106 -16.52 8.66 18.83
N PRO A 107 -16.38 7.92 19.96
CA PRO A 107 -15.11 7.72 20.63
C PRO A 107 -14.23 6.77 19.81
N LEU A 108 -12.92 7.08 19.80
CA LEU A 108 -11.83 6.25 19.30
C LEU A 108 -10.81 6.05 20.43
N GLY A 109 -10.47 4.80 20.70
CA GLY A 109 -9.37 4.44 21.59
C GLY A 109 -8.47 3.42 20.91
N GLU A 110 -7.15 3.63 20.96
CA GLU A 110 -6.17 2.73 20.38
C GLU A 110 -4.96 2.63 21.31
N LEU A 111 -4.54 1.41 21.61
CA LEU A 111 -3.42 1.10 22.48
C LEU A 111 -2.46 0.16 21.73
N TYR A 112 -1.21 0.55 21.67
CA TYR A 112 -0.10 -0.28 21.22
C TYR A 112 0.87 -0.49 22.36
N PHE A 113 1.32 -1.71 22.54
CA PHE A 113 2.35 -2.06 23.49
C PHE A 113 3.29 -3.07 22.88
N ASP A 114 4.57 -2.67 22.69
CA ASP A 114 5.57 -3.46 21.97
C ASP A 114 6.88 -3.57 22.74
N GLN A 115 7.53 -4.71 22.61
CA GLN A 115 8.92 -4.88 22.98
C GLN A 115 9.83 -4.57 21.80
N ALA A 116 10.25 -3.30 21.69
CA ALA A 116 10.90 -2.77 20.49
C ALA A 116 12.37 -3.11 20.32
N ARG A 117 13.09 -3.60 21.34
CA ARG A 117 14.56 -3.82 21.30
C ARG A 117 14.96 -5.07 22.05
N SER A 118 14.68 -6.22 21.47
CA SER A 118 15.30 -7.48 21.87
C SER A 118 16.08 -8.05 20.69
N ARG A 119 17.18 -8.73 20.94
CA ARG A 119 17.92 -9.47 19.91
C ARG A 119 17.35 -10.85 19.68
N ASP A 120 16.63 -11.36 20.66
CA ASP A 120 16.17 -12.74 20.68
C ASP A 120 14.70 -12.88 20.30
N ASN A 121 13.85 -11.91 20.69
CA ASN A 121 12.43 -11.96 20.39
C ASN A 121 11.82 -10.56 20.28
N ALA A 122 10.65 -10.49 19.66
CA ALA A 122 9.79 -9.32 19.65
C ALA A 122 8.35 -9.77 19.92
N TRP A 123 7.62 -9.00 20.71
CA TRP A 123 6.20 -9.24 20.93
C TRP A 123 5.45 -7.93 21.10
N GLY A 124 4.19 -7.94 20.77
CA GLY A 124 3.36 -6.77 20.92
C GLY A 124 1.90 -7.12 21.02
N LEU A 125 1.15 -6.16 21.53
CA LEU A 125 -0.30 -6.17 21.67
C LEU A 125 -0.86 -4.88 21.09
N HIS A 126 -1.92 -4.99 20.29
CA HIS A 126 -2.69 -3.88 19.77
C HIS A 126 -4.15 -4.07 20.12
N VAL A 127 -4.77 -3.03 20.65
CA VAL A 127 -6.21 -2.98 20.98
C VAL A 127 -6.79 -1.70 20.39
N LYS A 128 -7.90 -1.84 19.65
CA LYS A 128 -8.62 -0.70 19.07
C LYS A 128 -10.11 -0.81 19.34
N HIS A 129 -10.69 0.31 19.73
CA HIS A 129 -12.12 0.51 19.83
C HIS A 129 -12.52 1.79 19.09
N MET A 130 -13.54 1.71 18.24
CA MET A 130 -14.21 2.84 17.64
C MET A 130 -15.71 2.54 17.58
N SER A 131 -16.53 3.45 18.05
CA SER A 131 -17.97 3.29 17.98
C SER A 131 -18.66 4.63 17.68
N SER A 132 -19.93 4.58 17.27
CA SER A 132 -20.78 5.74 17.13
C SER A 132 -22.14 5.45 17.74
N ALA A 133 -22.67 6.40 18.46
CA ALA A 133 -24.03 6.32 18.99
C ALA A 133 -25.10 6.44 17.89
N GLY A 134 -24.69 6.80 16.66
CA GLY A 134 -25.64 7.08 15.58
C GLY A 134 -26.40 8.38 15.81
N GLY A 135 -27.66 8.44 15.39
CA GLY A 135 -28.51 9.62 15.58
C GLY A 135 -28.57 10.48 14.33
N ILE A 136 -28.32 9.91 13.16
CA ILE A 136 -28.69 10.53 11.89
C ILE A 136 -30.22 10.58 11.86
N LYS A 137 -30.78 11.74 11.56
CA LYS A 137 -32.21 11.96 11.52
C LYS A 137 -32.86 11.23 10.34
N ASP A 138 -34.05 10.71 10.57
CA ASP A 138 -34.96 10.19 9.55
C ASP A 138 -34.40 9.02 8.71
N VAL A 139 -33.43 8.24 9.25
CA VAL A 139 -32.81 7.11 8.54
C VAL A 139 -32.75 5.83 9.39
N GLY A 140 -33.50 5.77 10.49
CA GLY A 140 -33.46 4.63 11.39
C GLY A 140 -32.18 4.54 12.26
N PRO A 141 -31.93 3.42 12.97
CA PRO A 141 -30.80 3.28 13.86
C PRO A 141 -29.48 3.16 13.12
N SER A 142 -28.61 4.17 13.23
CA SER A 142 -27.33 4.26 12.50
C SER A 142 -26.08 3.98 13.35
N ARG A 143 -26.23 3.23 14.46
CA ARG A 143 -25.11 2.89 15.37
C ARG A 143 -24.14 1.91 14.75
N TYR A 144 -22.86 2.07 15.06
CA TYR A 144 -21.82 1.07 14.72
C TYR A 144 -20.78 0.95 15.84
N SER A 145 -20.03 -0.17 15.82
CA SER A 145 -18.89 -0.39 16.70
C SER A 145 -17.89 -1.32 16.05
N PHE A 146 -16.62 -0.95 16.08
CA PHE A 146 -15.49 -1.72 15.60
C PHE A 146 -14.53 -1.96 16.74
N ASN A 147 -14.24 -3.21 17.03
CA ASN A 147 -13.32 -3.63 18.06
C ASN A 147 -12.31 -4.59 17.48
N SER A 148 -11.04 -4.36 17.71
CA SER A 148 -9.99 -5.30 17.34
C SER A 148 -8.98 -5.48 18.46
N VAL A 149 -8.51 -6.70 18.59
CA VAL A 149 -7.42 -7.09 19.50
C VAL A 149 -6.51 -8.00 18.72
N ASP A 150 -5.24 -7.67 18.65
CA ASP A 150 -4.25 -8.56 18.08
C ASP A 150 -2.96 -8.57 18.90
N GLY A 151 -2.35 -9.73 18.99
CA GLY A 151 -1.07 -9.93 19.65
C GLY A 151 -0.17 -10.77 18.80
N TYR A 152 1.11 -10.44 18.77
CA TYR A 152 2.12 -11.17 18.03
C TYR A 152 3.31 -11.53 18.91
N TYR A 153 3.99 -12.60 18.52
CA TYR A 153 5.27 -13.02 19.07
C TYR A 153 6.16 -13.47 17.92
N THR A 154 7.41 -13.00 17.92
CA THR A 154 8.44 -13.34 16.93
C THR A 154 9.70 -13.75 17.66
N GLN A 155 10.25 -14.90 17.33
CA GLN A 155 11.54 -15.41 17.80
C GLN A 155 12.58 -15.22 16.71
N PHE A 156 13.68 -14.57 17.04
CA PHE A 156 14.84 -14.44 16.15
C PHE A 156 15.83 -15.58 16.44
N LEU A 157 15.98 -16.44 15.45
CA LEU A 157 16.96 -17.52 15.46
C LEU A 157 18.19 -17.09 14.63
N ARG A 158 19.27 -17.87 14.68
CA ARG A 158 20.51 -17.55 13.97
C ARG A 158 20.30 -17.27 12.47
N ASN A 159 19.48 -18.07 11.82
CA ASN A 159 19.26 -18.04 10.38
C ASN A 159 17.79 -17.92 9.99
N HIS A 160 16.88 -17.83 10.95
CA HIS A 160 15.44 -17.78 10.72
C HIS A 160 14.76 -16.82 11.69
N GLU A 161 13.67 -16.29 11.26
CA GLU A 161 12.68 -15.59 12.06
C GLU A 161 11.40 -16.42 12.04
N VAL A 162 10.87 -16.74 13.22
CA VAL A 162 9.64 -17.51 13.39
C VAL A 162 8.66 -16.68 14.20
N GLY A 163 7.51 -16.38 13.63
CA GLY A 163 6.50 -15.54 14.25
C GLY A 163 5.12 -16.15 14.25
N GLY A 164 4.31 -15.74 15.22
CA GLY A 164 2.89 -16.06 15.31
C GLY A 164 2.09 -14.82 15.69
N ARG A 165 0.86 -14.73 15.20
CA ARG A 165 -0.08 -13.65 15.50
C ARG A 165 -1.48 -14.22 15.72
N LEU A 166 -2.15 -13.76 16.76
CA LEU A 166 -3.56 -14.00 17.04
C LEU A 166 -4.34 -12.72 16.84
N MET A 167 -5.48 -12.80 16.20
CA MET A 167 -6.32 -11.66 15.83
C MET A 167 -7.77 -11.93 16.18
N TYR A 168 -8.45 -10.93 16.71
CA TYR A 168 -9.89 -10.92 16.91
C TYR A 168 -10.45 -9.58 16.49
N ASP A 169 -11.38 -9.61 15.52
CA ASP A 169 -12.12 -8.43 15.08
C ASP A 169 -13.62 -8.66 15.30
N ARG A 170 -14.28 -7.70 15.91
CA ARG A 170 -15.74 -7.65 16.01
C ARG A 170 -16.26 -6.34 15.45
N ARG A 171 -17.11 -6.45 14.44
CA ARG A 171 -17.80 -5.31 13.85
C ARG A 171 -19.29 -5.42 14.15
N ARG A 172 -19.87 -4.34 14.65
CA ARG A 172 -21.32 -4.15 14.71
C ARG A 172 -21.71 -3.04 13.77
N VAL A 173 -22.73 -3.24 12.98
CA VAL A 173 -23.40 -2.21 12.19
C VAL A 173 -24.91 -2.32 12.42
N SER A 174 -25.62 -1.24 12.16
CA SER A 174 -27.07 -1.25 12.09
C SER A 174 -27.49 -1.07 10.65
N HIS A 175 -28.50 -1.78 10.20
CA HIS A 175 -29.15 -1.53 8.93
C HIS A 175 -29.99 -0.26 9.05
N TYR A 176 -29.71 0.73 8.25
CA TYR A 176 -30.34 2.05 8.25
C TYR A 176 -30.46 2.57 6.81
N GLY A 177 -31.10 3.70 6.59
CA GLY A 177 -31.30 4.30 5.27
C GLY A 177 -32.77 4.35 4.89
N TYR A 178 -33.69 4.14 5.84
CA TYR A 178 -35.12 4.24 5.65
C TYR A 178 -35.71 5.39 6.48
N ASP A 179 -36.75 6.02 5.96
CA ASP A 179 -37.48 7.09 6.66
C ASP A 179 -38.79 6.54 7.25
N ALA A 180 -38.79 6.34 8.57
CA ALA A 180 -40.01 5.86 9.26
C ALA A 180 -41.19 6.85 9.23
N THR A 181 -41.00 8.08 8.74
CA THR A 181 -42.05 9.08 8.58
C THR A 181 -42.67 9.03 7.18
N ASP A 182 -42.02 8.42 6.19
CA ASP A 182 -42.63 8.17 4.89
C ASP A 182 -43.83 7.21 5.01
N SER A 183 -44.90 7.51 4.33
CA SER A 183 -46.18 6.78 4.48
C SER A 183 -46.07 5.28 4.10
N VAL A 184 -45.25 4.93 3.13
CA VAL A 184 -45.02 3.54 2.71
C VAL A 184 -44.05 2.83 3.67
N GLU A 185 -42.97 3.48 4.04
CA GLU A 185 -41.98 2.95 4.99
C GLU A 185 -42.58 2.84 6.40
N ALA A 186 -43.41 3.79 6.82
CA ALA A 186 -44.17 3.72 8.09
C ALA A 186 -45.14 2.52 8.12
N LEU A 187 -45.81 2.22 7.00
CA LEU A 187 -46.66 1.04 6.90
C LEU A 187 -45.86 -0.25 7.04
N ILE A 188 -44.70 -0.33 6.40
CA ILE A 188 -43.79 -1.46 6.51
C ILE A 188 -43.25 -1.57 7.96
N ALA A 189 -42.88 -0.44 8.58
CA ALA A 189 -42.35 -0.41 9.95
C ALA A 189 -43.41 -0.90 10.98
N ASN A 190 -44.70 -0.73 10.72
CA ASN A 190 -45.76 -1.28 11.55
C ASN A 190 -45.90 -2.81 11.45
N THR A 191 -45.36 -3.42 10.42
CA THR A 191 -45.43 -4.88 10.18
C THR A 191 -44.12 -5.58 10.41
N VAL A 192 -42.97 -4.87 10.37
CA VAL A 192 -41.62 -5.38 10.56
C VAL A 192 -41.03 -4.74 11.80
N ASP A 193 -40.32 -5.52 12.62
CA ASP A 193 -39.62 -4.99 13.78
C ASP A 193 -38.44 -4.12 13.34
N VAL A 194 -38.59 -2.79 13.53
CA VAL A 194 -37.59 -1.77 13.21
C VAL A 194 -36.76 -1.35 14.43
N SER A 195 -36.91 -2.08 15.56
CA SER A 195 -36.10 -1.80 16.74
C SER A 195 -34.60 -1.93 16.43
N GLU A 196 -33.79 -1.23 17.21
CA GLU A 196 -32.33 -1.30 17.08
C GLU A 196 -31.82 -2.74 17.18
N ASP A 197 -32.47 -3.57 18.01
CA ASP A 197 -32.07 -4.96 18.19
C ASP A 197 -32.39 -5.86 17.00
N ALA A 198 -33.47 -5.57 16.28
CA ALA A 198 -33.83 -6.28 15.06
C ALA A 198 -32.97 -5.85 13.86
N ARG A 199 -32.48 -4.63 13.88
CA ARG A 199 -31.73 -4.02 12.75
C ARG A 199 -30.19 -4.13 12.89
N LYS A 200 -29.66 -4.75 13.94
CA LYS A 200 -28.23 -4.91 14.16
C LYS A 200 -27.65 -6.12 13.43
N GLN A 201 -26.43 -5.99 12.94
CA GLN A 201 -25.62 -7.09 12.41
C GLN A 201 -24.27 -7.11 13.12
N TYR A 202 -23.79 -8.31 13.44
CA TYR A 202 -22.45 -8.53 13.98
C TYR A 202 -21.64 -9.41 13.04
N TYR A 203 -20.38 -9.07 12.93
CA TYR A 203 -19.37 -9.87 12.27
C TYR A 203 -18.25 -10.15 13.27
N ASN A 204 -17.91 -11.41 13.47
CA ASN A 204 -16.79 -11.83 14.29
C ASN A 204 -15.76 -12.53 13.40
N ASP A 205 -14.50 -12.14 13.53
CA ASP A 205 -13.37 -12.70 12.80
C ASP A 205 -12.31 -13.12 13.82
N ILE A 206 -12.01 -14.41 13.90
CA ILE A 206 -10.91 -14.95 14.70
C ILE A 206 -9.84 -15.40 13.70
N GLY A 207 -8.66 -14.83 13.82
CA GLY A 207 -7.54 -15.10 12.94
C GLY A 207 -6.32 -15.63 13.69
N PHE A 208 -5.60 -16.53 13.04
CA PHE A 208 -4.28 -16.98 13.42
C PHE A 208 -3.36 -16.88 12.22
N ALA A 209 -2.17 -16.31 12.43
CA ALA A 209 -1.11 -16.30 11.42
C ALA A 209 0.19 -16.86 12.00
N ALA A 210 0.90 -17.63 11.20
CA ALA A 210 2.26 -18.09 11.48
C ALA A 210 3.17 -17.76 10.30
N ARG A 211 4.43 -17.41 10.55
CA ARG A 211 5.39 -17.07 9.52
C ARG A 211 6.77 -17.59 9.87
N VAL A 212 7.45 -18.15 8.88
CA VAL A 212 8.85 -18.55 8.97
C VAL A 212 9.60 -17.87 7.83
N ARG A 213 10.60 -17.07 8.16
CA ARG A 213 11.43 -16.34 7.21
C ARG A 213 12.89 -16.68 7.40
N SER A 214 13.60 -16.92 6.31
CA SER A 214 15.05 -17.10 6.33
C SER A 214 15.77 -15.75 6.47
N LEU A 215 16.86 -15.73 7.25
CA LEU A 215 17.75 -14.59 7.45
C LEU A 215 19.16 -14.90 6.92
N TYR A 216 19.25 -15.62 5.83
CA TYR A 216 20.53 -16.01 5.24
C TYR A 216 21.31 -14.77 4.76
N LYS A 217 22.58 -14.71 5.13
CA LYS A 217 23.53 -13.72 4.61
C LYS A 217 24.10 -14.14 3.24
N ASP A 218 24.13 -15.44 3.00
CA ASP A 218 24.59 -16.03 1.75
C ASP A 218 23.44 -16.02 0.72
N SER A 219 23.59 -15.22 -0.31
CA SER A 219 22.60 -15.08 -1.38
C SER A 219 22.50 -16.28 -2.31
N THR A 220 23.42 -17.23 -2.22
CA THR A 220 23.40 -18.49 -2.99
C THR A 220 22.43 -19.51 -2.41
N LEU A 221 22.06 -19.36 -1.14
CA LEU A 221 21.05 -20.17 -0.49
C LEU A 221 19.65 -19.74 -0.92
N ILE A 222 18.71 -20.69 -0.94
CA ILE A 222 17.31 -20.37 -1.24
C ILE A 222 16.70 -19.64 -0.05
N ALA A 223 16.57 -18.32 -0.19
CA ALA A 223 15.82 -17.52 0.77
C ALA A 223 14.33 -17.89 0.67
N HIS A 224 13.68 -18.05 1.81
CA HIS A 224 12.27 -18.41 1.90
C HIS A 224 11.54 -17.56 2.92
N ASP A 225 10.28 -17.30 2.63
CA ASP A 225 9.32 -16.64 3.49
C ASP A 225 7.99 -17.39 3.36
N VAL A 226 7.66 -18.18 4.37
CA VAL A 226 6.47 -19.03 4.38
C VAL A 226 5.50 -18.53 5.43
N GLY A 227 4.26 -18.25 5.00
CA GLY A 227 3.19 -17.78 5.85
C GLY A 227 1.97 -18.70 5.79
N LEU A 228 1.38 -18.95 6.94
CA LEU A 228 0.08 -19.60 7.08
C LEU A 228 -0.86 -18.63 7.78
N GLU A 229 -2.04 -18.42 7.24
CA GLU A 229 -3.10 -17.59 7.81
C GLU A 229 -4.41 -18.39 7.81
N VAL A 230 -5.09 -18.42 8.94
CA VAL A 230 -6.37 -19.11 9.13
C VAL A 230 -7.36 -18.13 9.76
N HIS A 231 -8.55 -18.02 9.18
CA HIS A 231 -9.65 -17.21 9.70
C HIS A 231 -10.91 -18.04 9.90
N ALA A 232 -11.56 -17.84 11.01
CA ALA A 232 -12.92 -18.28 11.28
C ALA A 232 -13.80 -17.04 11.39
N TYR A 233 -14.70 -16.87 10.43
CA TYR A 233 -15.57 -15.71 10.29
C TYR A 233 -17.04 -16.10 10.43
N SER A 234 -17.81 -15.28 11.13
CA SER A 234 -19.24 -15.53 11.35
C SER A 234 -20.02 -14.25 11.49
N ASN A 235 -21.30 -14.29 11.19
CA ASN A 235 -22.22 -13.19 11.38
C ASN A 235 -23.41 -13.56 12.28
N LEU A 236 -24.24 -12.57 12.63
CA LEU A 236 -25.42 -12.78 13.48
C LEU A 236 -26.50 -13.65 12.79
N SER A 237 -26.60 -13.62 11.46
CA SER A 237 -27.54 -14.43 10.70
C SER A 237 -27.22 -15.92 10.71
N GLY A 238 -26.05 -16.34 11.24
CA GLY A 238 -25.62 -17.73 11.32
C GLY A 238 -24.67 -18.15 10.20
N SER A 239 -24.42 -17.29 9.19
CA SER A 239 -23.44 -17.57 8.16
C SER A 239 -22.03 -17.69 8.70
N LYS A 240 -21.27 -18.67 8.21
CA LYS A 240 -19.92 -18.98 8.66
C LYS A 240 -18.98 -19.16 7.48
N GLU A 241 -17.75 -18.73 7.66
CA GLU A 241 -16.67 -18.92 6.70
C GLU A 241 -15.40 -19.35 7.42
N THR A 242 -14.71 -20.32 6.85
CA THR A 242 -13.35 -20.67 7.25
C THR A 242 -12.44 -20.51 6.05
N ASN A 243 -11.43 -19.67 6.19
CA ASN A 243 -10.42 -19.44 5.15
C ASN A 243 -9.05 -19.87 5.68
N MET A 244 -8.33 -20.63 4.88
CA MET A 244 -6.95 -21.03 5.16
C MET A 244 -6.11 -20.65 3.95
N ARG A 245 -5.09 -19.81 4.18
CA ARG A 245 -4.17 -19.32 3.17
C ARG A 245 -2.74 -19.68 3.53
N LEU A 246 -2.08 -20.42 2.65
CA LEU A 246 -0.66 -20.71 2.71
C LEU A 246 0.04 -19.90 1.60
N THR A 247 1.08 -19.18 1.94
CA THR A 247 1.94 -18.45 1.00
C THR A 247 3.38 -18.90 1.19
N ALA A 248 4.14 -19.02 0.11
CA ALA A 248 5.57 -19.25 0.17
C ALA A 248 6.25 -18.43 -0.92
N ASP A 249 7.16 -17.56 -0.52
CA ASP A 249 8.02 -16.80 -1.42
C ASP A 249 9.43 -17.35 -1.32
N LEU A 250 9.90 -17.95 -2.42
CA LEU A 250 11.23 -18.52 -2.56
C LEU A 250 12.07 -17.63 -3.46
N SER A 251 13.31 -17.37 -3.11
CA SER A 251 14.22 -16.63 -4.00
C SER A 251 15.66 -17.08 -3.86
N LYS A 252 16.40 -17.04 -4.99
CA LYS A 252 17.83 -17.36 -5.09
C LYS A 252 18.51 -16.35 -5.99
N ALA A 253 19.67 -15.85 -5.58
CA ALA A 253 20.51 -15.05 -6.47
C ALA A 253 21.38 -16.00 -7.31
N GLU A 254 21.45 -15.73 -8.62
CA GLU A 254 22.25 -16.50 -9.57
C GLU A 254 22.77 -15.59 -10.69
N GLN A 255 24.09 -15.52 -10.85
CA GLN A 255 24.76 -14.76 -11.93
C GLN A 255 24.30 -13.28 -12.09
N GLY A 256 23.98 -12.61 -10.98
CA GLY A 256 23.51 -11.22 -10.98
C GLY A 256 22.00 -11.05 -11.12
N ASP A 257 21.27 -12.14 -11.37
CA ASP A 257 19.81 -12.18 -11.35
C ASP A 257 19.29 -12.74 -10.03
N ARG A 258 18.05 -12.39 -9.68
CA ARG A 258 17.30 -13.05 -8.62
C ARG A 258 16.16 -13.84 -9.23
N LEU A 259 16.22 -15.14 -9.11
CA LEU A 259 15.11 -16.04 -9.42
C LEU A 259 14.13 -16.04 -8.26
N GLY A 260 12.84 -15.89 -8.53
CA GLY A 260 11.78 -15.89 -7.54
C GLY A 260 10.68 -16.87 -7.91
N LEU A 261 10.06 -17.48 -6.91
CA LEU A 261 8.88 -18.32 -7.05
C LEU A 261 7.94 -18.04 -5.88
N GLY A 262 6.81 -17.41 -6.16
CA GLY A 262 5.69 -17.30 -5.23
C GLY A 262 4.75 -18.49 -5.37
N VAL A 263 4.26 -19.00 -4.25
CA VAL A 263 3.25 -20.06 -4.17
C VAL A 263 2.12 -19.58 -3.28
N LEU A 264 0.89 -19.74 -3.73
CA LEU A 264 -0.34 -19.46 -2.99
C LEU A 264 -1.22 -20.69 -2.98
N ILE A 265 -1.70 -21.07 -1.80
CA ILE A 265 -2.80 -22.03 -1.65
C ILE A 265 -3.83 -21.38 -0.73
N ASP A 266 -4.99 -21.07 -1.27
CA ASP A 266 -6.08 -20.40 -0.55
C ASP A 266 -7.32 -21.28 -0.62
N ASN A 267 -7.66 -21.90 0.50
CA ASN A 267 -8.86 -22.70 0.65
C ASN A 267 -9.92 -21.93 1.43
N ASN A 268 -11.13 -21.89 0.90
CA ASN A 268 -12.26 -21.21 1.51
C ASN A 268 -13.47 -22.11 1.56
N ALA A 269 -14.09 -22.19 2.74
CA ALA A 269 -15.34 -22.92 2.97
C ALA A 269 -16.36 -21.95 3.58
N TYR A 270 -17.41 -21.67 2.82
CA TYR A 270 -18.50 -20.79 3.22
C TYR A 270 -19.81 -21.56 3.34
N ARG A 271 -20.55 -21.28 4.40
CA ARG A 271 -21.93 -21.73 4.61
C ARG A 271 -22.80 -20.53 4.96
N GLY A 272 -23.69 -20.17 4.04
CA GLY A 272 -24.67 -19.12 4.21
C GLY A 272 -25.92 -19.66 4.92
N GLU A 273 -26.27 -19.06 6.06
CA GLU A 273 -27.51 -19.34 6.78
C GLU A 273 -28.38 -18.08 6.78
N MET A 274 -29.70 -18.28 6.75
CA MET A 274 -30.67 -17.22 6.93
C MET A 274 -31.44 -17.51 8.22
N ARG A 275 -31.30 -16.64 9.20
CA ARG A 275 -32.07 -16.71 10.43
C ARG A 275 -33.46 -16.14 10.19
N ASN A 276 -34.49 -16.88 10.59
CA ASN A 276 -35.88 -16.43 10.47
C ASN A 276 -36.10 -15.10 11.22
N GLY A 277 -36.75 -14.15 10.55
CA GLY A 277 -37.22 -12.92 11.15
C GLY A 277 -36.19 -11.81 11.37
N LEU A 278 -34.90 -12.03 10.95
CA LEU A 278 -33.94 -10.94 10.93
C LEU A 278 -34.12 -10.14 9.63
N PHE A 279 -34.19 -8.80 9.75
CA PHE A 279 -34.21 -7.83 8.65
C PHE A 279 -35.44 -7.87 7.73
N GLY A 280 -36.54 -8.50 8.12
CA GLY A 280 -37.75 -8.56 7.28
C GLY A 280 -37.60 -9.39 6.00
N GLU A 281 -36.54 -10.18 5.87
CA GLU A 281 -36.36 -11.06 4.71
C GLU A 281 -37.52 -12.06 4.61
N VAL A 282 -38.22 -12.05 3.47
CA VAL A 282 -39.29 -13.03 3.20
C VAL A 282 -38.66 -14.39 3.15
N ARG A 283 -39.08 -15.26 4.02
CA ARG A 283 -38.68 -16.66 4.07
C ARG A 283 -39.13 -17.35 2.77
N SER A 284 -38.28 -17.38 1.77
CA SER A 284 -38.46 -18.34 0.70
C SER A 284 -38.11 -19.71 1.27
N ALA A 285 -39.12 -20.47 1.66
CA ALA A 285 -39.02 -21.79 2.31
C ALA A 285 -38.25 -22.85 1.48
N SER A 286 -37.83 -22.51 0.28
CA SER A 286 -37.22 -23.43 -0.69
C SER A 286 -35.71 -23.25 -0.88
N LEU A 287 -35.08 -22.24 -0.29
CA LEU A 287 -33.64 -22.03 -0.45
C LEU A 287 -32.88 -22.75 0.68
N GLY A 288 -32.45 -23.99 0.41
CA GLY A 288 -31.54 -24.75 1.30
C GLY A 288 -30.27 -23.97 1.68
N ASP A 289 -29.45 -24.50 2.59
CA ASP A 289 -28.16 -23.92 2.95
C ASP A 289 -27.32 -23.63 1.72
N GLN A 290 -26.88 -22.39 1.52
CA GLN A 290 -25.92 -22.07 0.49
C GLN A 290 -24.52 -22.50 0.96
N ARG A 291 -23.85 -23.35 0.21
CA ARG A 291 -22.47 -23.74 0.48
C ARG A 291 -21.59 -23.41 -0.70
N THR A 292 -20.49 -22.74 -0.45
CA THR A 292 -19.47 -22.42 -1.46
C THR A 292 -18.12 -22.82 -0.92
N ASN A 293 -17.54 -23.83 -1.50
CA ASN A 293 -16.18 -24.29 -1.19
C ASN A 293 -15.31 -24.08 -2.43
N GLY A 294 -14.08 -23.67 -2.21
CA GLY A 294 -13.15 -23.49 -3.32
C GLY A 294 -11.71 -23.36 -2.87
N THR A 295 -10.83 -23.87 -3.70
CA THR A 295 -9.39 -23.77 -3.52
C THR A 295 -8.78 -22.99 -4.68
N LEU A 296 -8.02 -21.96 -4.38
CA LEU A 296 -7.24 -21.20 -5.35
C LEU A 296 -5.77 -21.52 -5.15
N ILE A 297 -5.13 -22.06 -6.18
CA ILE A 297 -3.68 -22.34 -6.18
C ILE A 297 -3.03 -21.39 -7.14
N GLY A 298 -2.01 -20.65 -6.68
CA GLY A 298 -1.24 -19.70 -7.48
C GLY A 298 0.24 -20.04 -7.51
N LEU A 299 0.86 -19.90 -8.67
CA LEU A 299 2.30 -19.99 -8.87
C LEU A 299 2.77 -18.72 -9.58
N THR A 300 3.81 -18.08 -9.03
CA THR A 300 4.29 -16.79 -9.54
C THR A 300 5.82 -16.84 -9.75
N PRO A 301 6.30 -17.51 -10.81
CA PRO A 301 7.71 -17.45 -11.19
C PRO A 301 8.09 -16.06 -11.66
N SER A 302 9.32 -15.63 -11.28
CA SER A 302 9.84 -14.32 -11.70
C SER A 302 11.36 -14.32 -11.77
N ILE A 303 11.89 -13.46 -12.64
CA ILE A 303 13.31 -13.13 -12.74
C ILE A 303 13.43 -11.63 -12.51
N THR A 304 14.31 -11.24 -11.60
CA THR A 304 14.58 -9.84 -11.29
C THR A 304 16.05 -9.55 -11.53
N ARG A 305 16.31 -8.50 -12.30
CA ARG A 305 17.65 -7.94 -12.50
C ARG A 305 17.68 -6.50 -11.98
N GLN A 306 18.68 -6.20 -11.19
CA GLN A 306 18.88 -4.86 -10.64
C GLN A 306 20.33 -4.42 -10.93
N GLY A 307 20.48 -3.25 -11.54
CA GLY A 307 21.73 -2.53 -11.68
C GLY A 307 21.72 -1.25 -10.84
N ASP A 308 22.75 -0.44 -10.98
CA ASP A 308 22.88 0.81 -10.21
C ASP A 308 21.75 1.82 -10.51
N ARG A 309 21.25 1.83 -11.75
CA ARG A 309 20.24 2.78 -12.21
C ARG A 309 18.95 2.16 -12.70
N TYR A 310 18.87 0.84 -12.81
CA TYR A 310 17.67 0.18 -13.33
C TYR A 310 17.23 -0.99 -12.46
N PHE A 311 15.95 -1.23 -12.48
CA PHE A 311 15.33 -2.41 -11.90
C PHE A 311 14.35 -2.99 -12.93
N VAL A 312 14.48 -4.29 -13.22
CA VAL A 312 13.59 -5.01 -14.14
C VAL A 312 13.16 -6.31 -13.47
N ARG A 313 11.86 -6.56 -13.49
CA ARG A 313 11.25 -7.83 -13.07
C ARG A 313 10.35 -8.34 -14.18
N ILE A 314 10.51 -9.60 -14.55
CA ILE A 314 9.66 -10.29 -15.52
C ILE A 314 9.19 -11.59 -14.87
N GLY A 315 7.94 -11.93 -15.07
CA GLY A 315 7.33 -13.12 -14.49
C GLY A 315 5.96 -13.39 -15.07
N ALA A 316 5.27 -14.34 -14.46
CA ALA A 316 3.89 -14.69 -14.79
C ALA A 316 3.14 -15.11 -13.52
N CYS A 317 1.84 -14.98 -13.54
CA CYS A 317 0.95 -15.51 -12.51
C CYS A 317 0.10 -16.61 -13.12
N LEU A 318 0.19 -17.80 -12.57
CA LEU A 318 -0.53 -18.99 -12.99
C LEU A 318 -1.49 -19.37 -11.87
N TYR A 319 -2.79 -19.52 -12.16
CA TYR A 319 -3.75 -19.91 -11.15
C TYR A 319 -4.59 -21.09 -11.60
N ILE A 320 -4.88 -21.96 -10.65
CA ILE A 320 -5.91 -22.99 -10.74
C ILE A 320 -6.99 -22.58 -9.73
N ASP A 321 -8.19 -22.31 -10.22
CA ASP A 321 -9.34 -21.97 -9.41
C ASP A 321 -10.32 -23.15 -9.43
N ALA A 322 -10.48 -23.80 -8.28
CA ALA A 322 -11.38 -24.95 -8.07
C ALA A 322 -12.58 -24.53 -7.20
N GLN A 323 -13.23 -23.43 -7.56
CA GLN A 323 -14.52 -23.02 -6.99
C GLN A 323 -15.65 -23.37 -7.97
N GLY A 324 -16.45 -24.36 -7.65
CA GLY A 324 -17.45 -24.90 -8.57
C GLY A 324 -16.81 -25.66 -9.73
N LYS A 325 -16.63 -25.02 -10.89
CA LYS A 325 -15.91 -25.58 -12.03
C LYS A 325 -14.44 -25.18 -11.98
N THR A 326 -13.56 -26.17 -12.14
CA THR A 326 -12.11 -25.90 -12.18
C THR A 326 -11.74 -25.13 -13.44
N SER A 327 -11.03 -24.02 -13.26
CA SER A 327 -10.53 -23.15 -14.34
C SER A 327 -9.05 -22.85 -14.17
N PHE A 328 -8.39 -22.56 -15.29
CA PHE A 328 -6.99 -22.22 -15.36
C PHE A 328 -6.82 -20.79 -15.86
N HIS A 329 -5.98 -20.01 -15.17
CA HIS A 329 -5.76 -18.60 -15.50
C HIS A 329 -4.28 -18.32 -15.62
N PHE A 330 -3.92 -17.50 -16.60
CA PHE A 330 -2.57 -17.01 -16.85
C PHE A 330 -2.58 -15.51 -16.96
N PHE A 331 -1.66 -14.83 -16.24
CA PHE A 331 -1.50 -13.39 -16.33
C PHE A 331 -0.02 -13.06 -16.49
N PRO A 332 0.35 -12.15 -17.41
CA PRO A 332 1.71 -11.63 -17.50
C PRO A 332 2.03 -10.74 -16.30
N ARG A 333 3.28 -10.71 -15.88
CA ARG A 333 3.78 -9.80 -14.85
C ARG A 333 5.13 -9.26 -15.26
N ALA A 334 5.22 -7.94 -15.47
CA ALA A 334 6.47 -7.27 -15.76
C ALA A 334 6.50 -5.89 -15.11
N PHE A 335 7.67 -5.48 -14.68
CA PHE A 335 7.91 -4.16 -14.12
C PHE A 335 9.31 -3.69 -14.49
N ALA A 336 9.46 -2.44 -14.87
CA ALA A 336 10.74 -1.81 -15.12
C ALA A 336 10.75 -0.40 -14.56
N SER A 337 11.88 0.01 -13.99
CA SER A 337 12.13 1.40 -13.58
C SER A 337 13.58 1.76 -13.86
N TYR A 338 13.81 3.06 -14.11
CA TYR A 338 15.13 3.59 -14.38
C TYR A 338 15.37 4.87 -13.58
N SER A 339 16.48 4.94 -12.85
CA SER A 339 16.87 6.09 -12.06
C SER A 339 17.58 7.11 -12.95
N LEU A 340 17.04 8.32 -13.03
CA LEU A 340 17.61 9.48 -13.69
C LEU A 340 18.05 10.52 -12.66
N PHE A 341 19.17 11.18 -12.91
CA PHE A 341 19.68 12.26 -12.07
C PHE A 341 19.78 11.90 -10.58
N ASP A 342 20.37 10.73 -10.29
CA ASP A 342 20.55 10.24 -8.92
C ASP A 342 19.24 10.18 -8.10
N ASP A 343 18.22 9.51 -8.66
CA ASP A 343 16.87 9.32 -8.10
C ASP A 343 16.00 10.58 -8.00
N ILE A 344 16.40 11.70 -8.61
CA ILE A 344 15.53 12.89 -8.71
C ILE A 344 14.29 12.57 -9.53
N LEU A 345 14.44 11.76 -10.58
CA LEU A 345 13.35 11.32 -11.44
C LEU A 345 13.51 9.83 -11.76
N VAL A 346 12.49 9.04 -11.46
CA VAL A 346 12.45 7.61 -11.71
C VAL A 346 11.21 7.26 -12.51
N PRO A 347 11.28 7.26 -13.85
CA PRO A 347 10.23 6.69 -14.68
C PRO A 347 10.08 5.19 -14.40
N TYR A 348 8.85 4.72 -14.45
CA TYR A 348 8.54 3.31 -14.32
C TYR A 348 7.35 2.91 -15.19
N LEU A 349 7.32 1.65 -15.55
CA LEU A 349 6.21 1.04 -16.28
C LEU A 349 6.02 -0.40 -15.80
N GLY A 350 4.81 -0.90 -15.93
CA GLY A 350 4.51 -2.26 -15.56
C GLY A 350 3.23 -2.78 -16.18
N ILE A 351 3.11 -4.09 -16.15
CA ILE A 351 1.90 -4.84 -16.43
C ILE A 351 1.77 -5.94 -15.39
N GLU A 352 0.57 -6.10 -14.84
CA GLU A 352 0.28 -7.17 -13.91
C GLU A 352 -1.18 -7.61 -14.01
N GLY A 353 -1.44 -8.84 -13.60
CA GLY A 353 -2.79 -9.37 -13.46
C GLY A 353 -2.79 -10.44 -12.38
N GLU A 354 -3.96 -10.74 -11.86
CA GLU A 354 -4.13 -11.72 -10.80
C GLU A 354 -5.53 -12.32 -10.76
N ARG A 355 -5.65 -13.51 -10.16
CA ARG A 355 -6.92 -14.07 -9.74
C ARG A 355 -7.13 -13.76 -8.27
N ARG A 356 -8.21 -13.07 -7.94
CA ARG A 356 -8.54 -12.63 -6.58
C ARG A 356 -9.74 -13.37 -6.04
N ARG A 357 -9.61 -13.87 -4.81
CA ARG A 357 -10.73 -14.45 -4.09
C ARG A 357 -11.65 -13.36 -3.52
N ASN A 358 -12.95 -13.46 -3.85
CA ASN A 358 -14.01 -12.74 -3.18
C ASN A 358 -14.70 -13.70 -2.20
N SER A 359 -14.38 -13.56 -0.94
CA SER A 359 -14.95 -14.35 0.15
C SER A 359 -16.05 -13.56 0.87
N PHE A 360 -16.89 -14.23 1.63
CA PHE A 360 -17.89 -13.55 2.45
C PHE A 360 -17.26 -12.54 3.39
N ARG A 361 -16.14 -12.91 4.02
CA ARG A 361 -15.34 -12.02 4.87
C ARG A 361 -14.83 -10.79 4.12
N SER A 362 -14.29 -10.94 2.91
CA SER A 362 -13.77 -9.79 2.15
C SER A 362 -14.89 -8.85 1.69
N LEU A 363 -15.99 -9.39 1.18
CA LEU A 363 -17.14 -8.61 0.71
C LEU A 363 -17.82 -7.85 1.86
N THR A 364 -18.04 -8.51 3.01
CA THR A 364 -18.65 -7.84 4.17
C THR A 364 -17.71 -6.88 4.90
N ARG A 365 -16.39 -7.00 4.70
CA ARG A 365 -15.43 -5.99 5.15
C ARG A 365 -15.49 -4.72 4.31
N GLU A 366 -15.75 -4.87 3.03
CA GLU A 366 -15.95 -3.76 2.09
C GLU A 366 -17.35 -3.14 2.26
N ASN A 367 -18.39 -3.98 2.29
CA ASN A 367 -19.76 -3.52 2.50
C ASN A 367 -20.47 -4.37 3.58
N PRO A 368 -20.57 -3.87 4.83
CA PRO A 368 -21.17 -4.63 5.94
C PRO A 368 -22.71 -4.73 5.90
N TRP A 369 -23.37 -4.09 4.94
CA TRP A 369 -24.83 -4.14 4.75
C TRP A 369 -25.26 -5.20 3.73
N LEU A 370 -24.39 -6.15 3.41
CA LEU A 370 -24.73 -7.24 2.50
C LEU A 370 -25.80 -8.15 3.07
N ILE A 371 -26.62 -8.67 2.15
CA ILE A 371 -27.54 -9.78 2.44
C ILE A 371 -26.78 -10.97 3.04
N ALA A 372 -27.49 -11.76 3.84
CA ALA A 372 -26.89 -12.88 4.56
C ALA A 372 -26.28 -13.97 3.65
N ARG A 373 -26.69 -14.04 2.39
CA ARG A 373 -26.31 -15.08 1.43
C ARG A 373 -25.90 -14.48 0.07
N PRO A 374 -24.79 -13.71 0.02
CA PRO A 374 -24.34 -13.14 -1.24
C PRO A 374 -23.81 -14.23 -2.17
N ALA A 375 -23.92 -14.02 -3.46
CA ALA A 375 -23.19 -14.83 -4.44
C ALA A 375 -21.68 -14.61 -4.22
N LEU A 376 -20.90 -15.70 -4.19
CA LEU A 376 -19.45 -15.64 -4.06
C LEU A 376 -18.80 -16.13 -5.35
N GLN A 377 -18.13 -15.22 -6.04
CA GLN A 377 -17.44 -15.47 -7.31
C GLN A 377 -16.08 -14.79 -7.27
N ASN A 378 -15.02 -15.50 -7.66
CA ASN A 378 -13.68 -14.94 -7.71
C ASN A 378 -13.52 -14.00 -8.90
N SER A 379 -12.73 -12.93 -8.76
CA SER A 379 -12.48 -11.96 -9.82
C SER A 379 -11.14 -12.22 -10.51
N SER A 380 -11.05 -11.93 -11.82
CA SER A 380 -9.81 -11.92 -12.58
C SER A 380 -9.46 -10.50 -12.98
N GLN A 381 -8.41 -9.94 -12.44
CA GLN A 381 -7.78 -8.75 -13.03
C GLN A 381 -6.96 -9.23 -14.22
N LEU A 382 -7.52 -9.07 -15.42
CA LEU A 382 -6.92 -9.56 -16.66
C LEU A 382 -5.58 -8.88 -16.94
N TYR A 383 -5.55 -7.59 -16.71
CA TYR A 383 -4.36 -6.76 -16.78
C TYR A 383 -4.55 -5.46 -15.98
N ASP A 384 -3.45 -4.92 -15.50
CA ASP A 384 -3.26 -3.53 -15.11
C ASP A 384 -1.96 -3.07 -15.76
N VAL A 385 -2.08 -2.31 -16.85
CA VAL A 385 -0.94 -1.69 -17.54
C VAL A 385 -0.79 -0.28 -17.01
N TYR A 386 0.36 0.01 -16.48
CA TYR A 386 0.60 1.31 -15.88
C TYR A 386 1.98 1.88 -16.22
N GLY A 387 2.06 3.19 -16.20
CA GLY A 387 3.30 3.94 -16.29
C GLY A 387 3.25 5.16 -15.39
N GLY A 388 4.40 5.57 -14.90
CA GLY A 388 4.47 6.72 -14.01
C GLY A 388 5.86 7.30 -13.86
N LEU A 389 5.89 8.40 -13.13
CA LEU A 389 7.09 9.14 -12.79
C LEU A 389 7.06 9.38 -11.28
N ARG A 390 8.08 8.94 -10.58
CA ARG A 390 8.27 9.23 -9.16
C ARG A 390 9.63 9.85 -8.91
N GLY A 391 9.74 10.60 -7.83
CA GLY A 391 11.02 11.19 -7.50
C GLY A 391 10.95 12.21 -6.38
N ASN A 392 12.06 12.96 -6.25
CA ASN A 392 12.19 13.99 -5.25
C ASN A 392 12.72 15.26 -5.92
N PHE A 393 11.90 16.33 -6.01
CA PHE A 393 12.36 17.62 -6.48
C PHE A 393 13.38 18.26 -5.55
N SER A 394 13.35 17.87 -4.27
CA SER A 394 14.31 18.29 -3.25
C SER A 394 14.30 17.29 -2.10
N SER A 395 15.20 17.45 -1.12
CA SER A 395 15.17 16.66 0.13
C SER A 395 13.85 16.81 0.93
N ARG A 396 12.98 17.74 0.52
CA ARG A 396 11.73 18.07 1.21
C ARG A 396 10.48 17.71 0.41
N VAL A 397 10.56 17.60 -0.89
CA VAL A 397 9.40 17.39 -1.78
C VAL A 397 9.56 16.09 -2.55
N GLY A 398 8.69 15.12 -2.27
CA GLY A 398 8.55 13.89 -3.03
C GLY A 398 7.24 13.88 -3.82
N PHE A 399 7.24 13.22 -4.96
CA PHE A 399 6.06 13.07 -5.81
C PHE A 399 5.99 11.69 -6.47
N ASP A 400 4.78 11.27 -6.81
CA ASP A 400 4.49 10.11 -7.67
C ASP A 400 3.27 10.43 -8.54
N VAL A 401 3.40 10.25 -9.85
CA VAL A 401 2.29 10.41 -10.80
C VAL A 401 2.20 9.13 -11.61
N ARG A 402 1.02 8.52 -11.64
CA ARG A 402 0.77 7.25 -12.33
C ARG A 402 -0.49 7.35 -13.19
N ALA A 403 -0.41 6.84 -14.40
CA ALA A 403 -1.56 6.53 -15.25
C ALA A 403 -1.66 5.02 -15.45
N SER A 404 -2.86 4.46 -15.39
CA SER A 404 -3.09 3.04 -15.61
C SER A 404 -4.37 2.75 -16.37
N ILE A 405 -4.37 1.60 -17.07
CA ILE A 405 -5.53 1.01 -17.72
C ILE A 405 -5.62 -0.43 -17.26
N SER A 406 -6.75 -0.80 -16.67
CA SER A 406 -7.00 -2.15 -16.19
C SER A 406 -8.35 -2.68 -16.61
N ALA A 407 -8.49 -4.00 -16.63
CA ALA A 407 -9.76 -4.67 -16.79
C ALA A 407 -9.89 -5.82 -15.79
N THR A 408 -11.02 -5.87 -15.11
CA THR A 408 -11.33 -6.93 -14.14
C THR A 408 -12.61 -7.62 -14.53
N GLU A 409 -12.55 -8.91 -14.79
CA GLU A 409 -13.72 -9.78 -14.95
C GLU A 409 -14.25 -10.19 -13.58
N ASP A 410 -15.57 -10.37 -13.51
CA ASP A 410 -16.27 -10.74 -12.29
C ASP A 410 -15.94 -9.82 -11.11
N LYS A 411 -15.83 -8.50 -11.35
CA LYS A 411 -15.63 -7.52 -10.29
C LYS A 411 -16.92 -7.38 -9.49
N PRO A 412 -16.90 -7.53 -8.15
CA PRO A 412 -18.10 -7.34 -7.34
C PRO A 412 -18.48 -5.86 -7.33
N LEU A 413 -19.75 -5.60 -7.62
CA LEU A 413 -20.42 -4.32 -7.50
C LEU A 413 -21.60 -4.48 -6.53
N TYR A 414 -21.95 -3.42 -5.83
CA TYR A 414 -22.96 -3.46 -4.78
C TYR A 414 -24.20 -2.68 -5.25
N VAL A 415 -25.34 -3.35 -5.20
CA VAL A 415 -26.64 -2.79 -5.56
C VAL A 415 -27.63 -2.99 -4.43
N SER A 416 -28.71 -2.22 -4.39
CA SER A 416 -29.78 -2.41 -3.41
C SER A 416 -30.38 -3.81 -3.59
N ALA A 417 -30.57 -4.53 -2.50
CA ALA A 417 -31.12 -5.87 -2.55
C ALA A 417 -32.59 -5.83 -2.92
N PRO A 418 -33.04 -6.55 -3.97
CA PRO A 418 -34.44 -6.48 -4.45
C PRO A 418 -35.46 -7.00 -3.44
N ASN A 419 -35.02 -7.75 -2.44
CA ASN A 419 -35.87 -8.35 -1.40
C ASN A 419 -35.78 -7.61 -0.05
N GLY A 420 -35.02 -6.49 0.03
CA GLY A 420 -34.94 -5.66 1.21
C GLY A 420 -36.19 -4.79 1.33
N PHE A 421 -36.92 -4.83 2.46
CA PHE A 421 -38.13 -4.03 2.66
C PHE A 421 -37.87 -2.53 2.62
N PHE A 422 -36.69 -2.10 3.06
CA PHE A 422 -36.32 -0.69 3.21
C PHE A 422 -35.18 -0.24 2.29
N GLY A 423 -34.70 -1.10 1.38
CA GLY A 423 -33.51 -0.82 0.56
C GLY A 423 -32.21 -0.68 1.37
N ASP A 424 -32.21 -1.07 2.64
CA ASP A 424 -31.09 -0.96 3.58
C ASP A 424 -30.11 -2.14 3.55
N GLN A 425 -30.38 -3.09 2.65
CA GLN A 425 -29.49 -4.23 2.38
C GLN A 425 -28.94 -4.15 0.97
N MET A 426 -27.72 -4.62 0.81
CA MET A 426 -27.03 -4.65 -0.46
C MET A 426 -26.86 -6.08 -0.97
N ALA A 427 -27.05 -6.27 -2.25
CA ALA A 427 -26.67 -7.48 -2.97
C ALA A 427 -25.36 -7.27 -3.72
N VAL A 428 -24.71 -8.36 -4.10
CA VAL A 428 -23.50 -8.32 -4.94
C VAL A 428 -23.90 -8.77 -6.34
N VAL A 429 -23.57 -7.96 -7.34
CA VAL A 429 -23.59 -8.30 -8.75
C VAL A 429 -22.16 -8.32 -9.27
N TYR A 430 -21.90 -9.15 -10.26
CA TYR A 430 -20.56 -9.30 -10.84
C TYR A 430 -20.58 -8.85 -12.28
N ASP A 431 -19.62 -7.99 -12.63
CA ASP A 431 -19.49 -7.48 -13.99
C ASP A 431 -18.03 -7.36 -14.39
N ARG A 432 -17.80 -7.27 -15.69
CA ARG A 432 -16.52 -6.87 -16.23
C ARG A 432 -16.40 -5.36 -16.20
N VAL A 433 -15.39 -4.85 -15.47
CA VAL A 433 -15.15 -3.43 -15.31
C VAL A 433 -13.78 -3.06 -15.87
N GLY A 434 -13.77 -2.21 -16.91
CA GLY A 434 -12.62 -1.49 -17.41
C GLY A 434 -12.40 -0.23 -16.60
N VAL A 435 -11.14 0.11 -16.28
CA VAL A 435 -10.80 1.31 -15.53
C VAL A 435 -9.63 2.03 -16.18
N PHE A 436 -9.80 3.30 -16.50
CA PHE A 436 -8.69 4.22 -16.70
C PHE A 436 -8.52 5.02 -15.41
N ASN A 437 -7.33 5.02 -14.84
CA ASN A 437 -7.03 5.75 -13.61
C ASN A 437 -5.82 6.67 -13.81
N LEU A 438 -5.92 7.90 -13.32
CA LEU A 438 -4.82 8.84 -13.18
C LEU A 438 -4.69 9.16 -11.69
N SER A 439 -3.54 8.87 -11.10
CA SER A 439 -3.24 9.16 -9.71
C SER A 439 -2.03 10.07 -9.57
N GLY A 440 -2.07 10.94 -8.56
CA GLY A 440 -0.97 11.81 -8.21
C GLY A 440 -0.82 11.90 -6.70
N GLU A 441 0.40 11.78 -6.22
CA GLU A 441 0.75 11.93 -4.81
C GLU A 441 1.87 12.95 -4.67
N ILE A 442 1.75 13.83 -3.69
CA ILE A 442 2.80 14.78 -3.32
C ILE A 442 2.99 14.74 -1.80
N SER A 443 4.23 14.70 -1.39
CA SER A 443 4.62 14.81 0.00
C SER A 443 5.57 16.00 0.18
N TYR A 444 5.31 16.82 1.20
CA TYR A 444 6.15 17.96 1.54
C TYR A 444 6.55 17.91 3.01
N ARG A 445 7.83 17.89 3.27
CA ARG A 445 8.40 17.96 4.61
C ARG A 445 8.97 19.38 4.82
N MET A 446 8.24 20.21 5.57
CA MET A 446 8.68 21.56 5.88
C MET A 446 9.95 21.54 6.74
N ASP A 447 9.94 20.69 7.77
CA ASP A 447 11.04 20.40 8.70
C ASP A 447 10.85 18.99 9.30
N GLU A 448 11.54 18.69 10.41
CA GLU A 448 11.36 17.41 11.12
C GLU A 448 10.00 17.33 11.85
N VAL A 449 9.33 18.44 12.01
CA VAL A 449 8.14 18.61 12.84
C VAL A 449 6.86 18.54 12.01
N VAL A 450 6.83 19.15 10.81
CA VAL A 450 5.63 19.28 9.97
C VAL A 450 5.79 18.56 8.65
N ARG A 451 4.79 17.72 8.32
CA ARG A 451 4.67 17.03 7.04
C ARG A 451 3.29 17.26 6.45
N PHE A 452 3.25 17.55 5.16
CA PHE A 452 2.03 17.60 4.37
C PHE A 452 2.02 16.46 3.36
N HIS A 453 0.85 15.93 3.07
CA HIS A 453 0.66 14.98 1.98
C HIS A 453 -0.66 15.30 1.26
N GLY A 454 -0.65 15.05 -0.03
CA GLY A 454 -1.82 15.18 -0.87
C GLY A 454 -1.85 14.03 -1.86
N ARG A 455 -3.02 13.44 -2.07
CA ARG A 455 -3.25 12.39 -3.05
C ARG A 455 -4.54 12.66 -3.79
N ILE A 456 -4.49 12.51 -5.09
CA ILE A 456 -5.65 12.57 -5.98
C ILE A 456 -5.68 11.30 -6.84
N ASP A 457 -6.85 10.69 -6.95
CA ASP A 457 -7.13 9.59 -7.86
C ASP A 457 -8.35 9.98 -8.70
N ILE A 458 -8.23 9.91 -10.02
CA ILE A 458 -9.30 10.18 -10.99
C ILE A 458 -9.50 8.91 -11.78
N SER A 459 -10.72 8.37 -11.78
CA SER A 459 -11.06 7.11 -12.43
C SER A 459 -12.21 7.28 -13.40
N GLN A 460 -12.07 6.66 -14.56
CA GLN A 460 -13.14 6.48 -15.52
C GLN A 460 -13.41 4.99 -15.64
N TYR A 461 -14.67 4.62 -15.54
CA TYR A 461 -15.12 3.23 -15.52
C TYR A 461 -15.90 2.91 -16.79
N ASP A 462 -15.78 1.68 -17.24
CA ASP A 462 -16.53 1.07 -18.33
C ASP A 462 -17.05 -0.30 -17.86
N THR A 463 -18.34 -0.53 -17.96
CA THR A 463 -19.04 -1.76 -17.51
C THR A 463 -19.64 -2.46 -18.71
N ASP A 464 -19.63 -3.80 -18.72
CA ASP A 464 -20.15 -4.58 -19.86
C ASP A 464 -21.65 -4.92 -19.68
N GLY A 465 -22.06 -5.39 -18.52
CA GLY A 465 -23.42 -5.88 -18.23
C GLY A 465 -24.24 -4.90 -17.40
N GLU A 466 -23.62 -4.24 -16.44
CA GLU A 466 -24.29 -3.28 -15.58
C GLU A 466 -24.35 -1.88 -16.24
N PRO A 467 -25.47 -1.15 -16.13
CA PRO A 467 -25.62 0.17 -16.75
C PRO A 467 -24.69 1.24 -16.15
N GLU A 468 -24.24 1.04 -14.92
CA GLU A 468 -23.41 2.02 -14.20
C GLU A 468 -22.38 1.30 -13.32
N PRO A 469 -21.25 1.95 -13.04
CA PRO A 469 -20.22 1.41 -12.12
C PRO A 469 -20.66 1.64 -10.66
N TRP A 470 -21.59 0.85 -10.18
CA TRP A 470 -22.27 1.01 -8.91
C TRP A 470 -21.29 1.22 -7.74
N ASN A 471 -21.50 2.29 -6.99
CA ASN A 471 -20.74 2.66 -5.80
C ASN A 471 -19.26 2.97 -6.00
N LEU A 472 -18.77 3.06 -7.25
CA LEU A 472 -17.39 3.44 -7.54
C LEU A 472 -17.27 4.97 -7.71
N PRO A 473 -16.39 5.64 -6.96
CA PRO A 473 -16.21 7.07 -7.05
C PRO A 473 -15.36 7.46 -8.27
N PRO A 474 -15.78 8.47 -9.06
CA PRO A 474 -15.00 8.91 -10.21
C PRO A 474 -13.75 9.71 -9.82
N TYR A 475 -13.69 10.25 -8.63
CA TYR A 475 -12.47 10.84 -8.08
C TYR A 475 -12.42 10.73 -6.57
N GLN A 476 -11.20 10.71 -6.03
CA GLN A 476 -10.90 10.75 -4.61
C GLN A 476 -9.77 11.74 -4.39
N LEU A 477 -9.91 12.62 -3.41
CA LEU A 477 -8.87 13.57 -3.00
C LEU A 477 -8.66 13.42 -1.50
N ALA A 478 -7.43 13.21 -1.09
CA ALA A 478 -7.01 13.19 0.31
C ALA A 478 -5.93 14.25 0.54
N ILE A 479 -6.09 15.08 1.54
CA ILE A 479 -5.11 16.10 1.93
C ILE A 479 -4.90 15.97 3.42
N GLY A 480 -3.64 15.88 3.86
CA GLY A 480 -3.33 15.76 5.26
C GLY A 480 -2.10 16.52 5.69
N ALA A 481 -2.08 16.84 6.98
CA ALA A 481 -0.95 17.44 7.67
C ALA A 481 -0.69 16.69 8.97
N THR A 482 0.59 16.43 9.26
CA THR A 482 1.02 15.82 10.51
C THR A 482 2.03 16.74 11.19
N TYR A 483 1.77 17.04 12.44
CA TYR A 483 2.65 17.80 13.32
C TYR A 483 3.21 16.88 14.40
N SER A 484 4.53 16.78 14.52
CA SER A 484 5.21 15.92 15.48
C SER A 484 6.07 16.74 16.42
N LEU A 485 5.62 16.94 17.65
CA LEU A 485 6.39 17.67 18.66
C LEU A 485 7.32 16.69 19.40
N GLN A 486 8.63 16.81 19.12
CA GLN A 486 9.70 16.02 19.76
C GLN A 486 9.42 14.49 19.78
N ASN A 487 8.69 13.98 18.80
CA ASN A 487 8.23 12.58 18.74
C ASN A 487 7.41 12.09 19.96
N LYS A 488 6.87 13.01 20.77
CA LYS A 488 6.06 12.71 21.95
C LYS A 488 4.58 12.99 21.74
N LEU A 489 4.28 14.06 21.03
CA LEU A 489 2.93 14.43 20.66
C LEU A 489 2.86 14.49 19.14
N ILE A 490 1.95 13.72 18.57
CA ILE A 490 1.66 13.69 17.13
C ILE A 490 0.21 14.14 16.95
N ALA A 491 0.03 15.23 16.20
CA ALA A 491 -1.29 15.68 15.77
C ALA A 491 -1.40 15.51 14.26
N SER A 492 -2.49 14.93 13.80
CA SER A 492 -2.76 14.73 12.38
C SER A 492 -4.15 15.27 12.03
N LEU A 493 -4.22 15.99 10.92
CA LEU A 493 -5.46 16.43 10.28
C LEU A 493 -5.49 15.84 8.89
N GLU A 494 -6.61 15.23 8.53
CA GLU A 494 -6.83 14.70 7.18
C GLU A 494 -8.23 15.04 6.71
N ALA A 495 -8.35 15.50 5.47
CA ALA A 495 -9.60 15.74 4.77
C ALA A 495 -9.67 14.86 3.54
N GLN A 496 -10.80 14.16 3.38
CA GLN A 496 -11.06 13.29 2.24
C GLN A 496 -12.32 13.76 1.51
N PHE A 497 -12.21 13.83 0.19
CA PHE A 497 -13.31 14.21 -0.70
C PHE A 497 -13.50 13.08 -1.71
N LEU A 498 -14.73 12.61 -1.81
CA LEU A 498 -15.14 11.57 -2.73
C LEU A 498 -16.10 12.13 -3.76
N GLY A 499 -15.92 11.75 -5.02
CA GLY A 499 -16.87 12.05 -6.09
C GLY A 499 -18.21 11.37 -5.87
N ALA A 500 -19.25 11.92 -6.48
CA ALA A 500 -20.59 11.36 -6.44
C ALA A 500 -20.57 9.93 -7.02
N ARG A 501 -21.16 9.00 -6.28
CA ARG A 501 -21.26 7.57 -6.67
C ARG A 501 -22.66 7.30 -7.16
N LYS A 502 -22.80 6.40 -8.14
CA LYS A 502 -24.09 5.91 -8.58
C LYS A 502 -24.57 4.81 -7.62
N ALA A 503 -25.78 4.90 -7.15
CA ALA A 503 -26.44 3.86 -6.37
C ALA A 503 -27.32 3.03 -7.30
N GLY A 504 -27.24 1.69 -7.18
CA GLY A 504 -28.04 0.73 -7.94
C GLY A 504 -29.20 0.17 -7.13
#